data_a72e11031b69022d9b2a7ef758a7a0ff
#
_entry.id   a72e11031b69022d9b2a7ef758a7a0ff
#
_cell.length_a   1.000
_cell.length_b   1.000
_cell.length_c   1.000
_cell.angle_alpha   90.00
_cell.angle_beta   90.00
_cell.angle_gamma   90.00
#
_symmetry.space_group_name_H-M   'P 1'
#
loop_
_entity.id
_entity.type
_entity.pdbx_description
1 polymer ?
#
loop_
_entity_poly.entity_id
_entity_poly.type
_entity_poly.pdbx_seq_one_letter_code
_entity_poly.pdbx_strand_id
1 'polypeptide(L)' 'MVTVDRLLTVDQVAELLGTTVRFPRRLIEERRVEYVKVGRHVRIPERAIVEFIEANTVAPSARRLRSVA' A
#
# COMPACT_ATOMS: atom_id res chain seq x y z
N MET A 1 16.44 5.63 17.07
CA MET A 1 16.62 4.20 16.80
C MET A 1 15.78 3.81 15.59
N VAL A 2 16.37 3.04 14.70
CA VAL A 2 15.64 2.60 13.51
C VAL A 2 14.80 1.38 13.83
N THR A 3 13.51 1.48 13.52
CA THR A 3 12.61 0.36 13.66
C THR A 3 12.58 -0.39 12.34
N VAL A 4 12.78 -1.71 12.40
CA VAL A 4 12.75 -2.50 11.19
C VAL A 4 11.31 -2.89 10.89
N ASP A 5 10.75 -2.34 9.80
CA ASP A 5 9.43 -2.71 9.36
C ASP A 5 9.47 -4.04 8.61
N ARG A 6 8.38 -4.75 8.64
CA ARG A 6 8.25 -5.94 7.82
C ARG A 6 8.34 -5.51 6.35
N LEU A 7 9.13 -6.23 5.60
CA LEU A 7 9.29 -5.94 4.17
C LEU A 7 8.44 -6.92 3.37
N LEU A 8 7.62 -6.37 2.49
CA LEU A 8 6.69 -7.16 1.70
C LEU A 8 7.18 -7.29 0.26
N THR A 9 6.86 -8.42 -0.35
CA THR A 9 7.13 -8.61 -1.76
C THR A 9 6.02 -7.94 -2.57
N VAL A 10 6.28 -7.74 -3.86
CA VAL A 10 5.27 -7.18 -4.77
C VAL A 10 4.02 -8.08 -4.78
N ASP A 11 4.23 -9.39 -4.74
CA ASP A 11 3.11 -10.34 -4.73
C ASP A 11 2.28 -10.20 -3.46
N GLN A 12 2.93 -10.04 -2.31
CA GLN A 12 2.24 -9.88 -1.05
C GLN A 12 1.43 -8.58 -1.03
N VAL A 13 2.00 -7.51 -1.58
CA VAL A 13 1.31 -6.22 -1.66
C VAL A 13 0.07 -6.34 -2.55
N ALA A 14 0.21 -7.01 -3.70
CA ALA A 14 -0.91 -7.21 -4.61
C ALA A 14 -2.03 -7.97 -3.90
N GLU A 15 -1.68 -8.98 -3.13
CA GLU A 15 -2.65 -9.77 -2.39
C GLU A 15 -3.36 -8.93 -1.33
N LEU A 16 -2.60 -8.13 -0.59
CA LEU A 16 -3.17 -7.26 0.44
C LEU A 16 -4.13 -6.24 -0.16
N LEU A 17 -3.79 -5.70 -1.32
CA LEU A 17 -4.61 -4.68 -1.97
C LEU A 17 -5.72 -5.28 -2.83
N GLY A 18 -5.72 -6.60 -3.00
CA GLY A 18 -6.71 -7.25 -3.84
C GLY A 18 -6.56 -6.93 -5.31
N THR A 19 -5.33 -6.76 -5.77
CA THR A 19 -5.04 -6.40 -7.16
C THR A 19 -4.09 -7.41 -7.77
N THR A 20 -3.78 -7.22 -9.06
CA THR A 20 -2.72 -7.99 -9.70
C THR A 20 -1.39 -7.32 -9.38
N VAL A 21 -0.28 -8.01 -9.65
CA VAL A 21 1.05 -7.46 -9.39
C VAL A 21 1.36 -6.23 -10.24
N ARG A 22 0.60 -5.99 -11.28
CA ARG A 22 0.80 -4.82 -12.14
C ARG A 22 0.62 -3.53 -11.35
N PHE A 23 -0.33 -3.52 -10.43
CA PHE A 23 -0.62 -2.30 -9.68
C PHE A 23 0.53 -1.91 -8.74
N PRO A 24 1.01 -2.78 -7.85
CA PRO A 24 2.14 -2.40 -7.00
C PRO A 24 3.39 -2.10 -7.82
N ARG A 25 3.61 -2.78 -8.94
CA ARG A 25 4.75 -2.46 -9.80
C ARG A 25 4.65 -1.05 -10.34
N ARG A 26 3.45 -0.64 -10.73
CA ARG A 26 3.21 0.71 -11.21
C ARG A 26 3.47 1.74 -10.11
N LEU A 27 3.04 1.44 -8.89
CA LEU A 27 3.29 2.34 -7.76
C LEU A 27 4.78 2.56 -7.55
N ILE A 28 5.57 1.52 -7.71
CA ILE A 28 7.02 1.61 -7.59
C ILE A 28 7.62 2.42 -8.74
N GLU A 29 7.19 2.13 -9.96
CA GLU A 29 7.70 2.82 -11.14
C GLU A 29 7.39 4.32 -11.09
N GLU A 30 6.22 4.66 -10.60
CA GLU A 30 5.79 6.05 -10.49
C GLU A 30 6.25 6.69 -9.19
N ARG A 31 6.96 5.94 -8.38
CA ARG A 31 7.48 6.40 -7.08
C ARG A 31 6.38 6.96 -6.17
N ARG A 32 5.25 6.29 -6.19
CA ARG A 32 4.11 6.68 -5.36
C ARG A 32 4.13 6.02 -4.00
N VAL A 33 4.99 5.03 -3.80
CA VAL A 33 5.19 4.40 -2.50
C VAL A 33 6.69 4.25 -2.28
N GLU A 34 7.08 4.27 -1.02
CA GLU A 34 8.45 4.02 -0.64
C GLU A 34 8.78 2.55 -0.84
N TYR A 35 9.95 2.25 -1.34
CA TYR A 35 10.38 0.87 -1.50
C TYR A 35 11.87 0.75 -1.18
N VAL A 36 12.29 -0.48 -0.91
CA VAL A 36 13.68 -0.79 -0.54
C VAL A 36 14.23 -1.80 -1.53
N LYS A 37 15.44 -1.57 -1.99
CA LYS A 37 16.15 -2.55 -2.81
C LYS A 37 17.03 -3.40 -1.92
N VAL A 38 16.75 -4.69 -1.90
CA VAL A 38 17.58 -5.65 -1.15
C VAL A 38 18.28 -6.51 -2.19
N GLY A 39 19.49 -6.07 -2.57
CA GLY A 39 20.20 -6.69 -3.68
C GLY A 39 19.42 -6.46 -4.97
N ARG A 40 18.99 -7.54 -5.59
CA ARG A 40 18.19 -7.47 -6.83
C ARG A 40 16.68 -7.43 -6.55
N HIS A 41 16.31 -7.61 -5.29
CA HIS A 41 14.91 -7.70 -4.94
C HIS A 41 14.36 -6.37 -4.50
N VAL A 42 13.12 -6.11 -4.90
CA VAL A 42 12.39 -4.92 -4.45
C VAL A 42 11.46 -5.35 -3.33
N ARG A 43 11.49 -4.60 -2.24
CA ARG A 43 10.62 -4.86 -1.10
C ARG A 43 9.94 -3.58 -0.69
N ILE A 44 8.75 -3.69 -0.16
CA ILE A 44 7.96 -2.52 0.24
C ILE A 44 7.72 -2.63 1.75
N PRO A 45 8.14 -1.61 2.51
CA PRO A 45 7.91 -1.63 3.96
C PRO A 45 6.41 -1.66 4.23
N GLU A 46 6.00 -2.44 5.20
CA GLU A 46 4.59 -2.56 5.55
C GLU A 46 3.98 -1.20 5.86
N ARG A 47 4.71 -0.32 6.57
CA ARG A 47 4.19 1.01 6.88
C ARG A 47 3.89 1.84 5.64
N ALA A 48 4.64 1.64 4.56
CA ALA A 48 4.41 2.37 3.32
C ALA A 48 3.06 1.97 2.73
N ILE A 49 2.68 0.71 2.86
CA ILE A 49 1.40 0.23 2.39
C ILE A 49 0.27 0.74 3.29
N VAL A 50 0.50 0.77 4.60
CA VAL A 50 -0.49 1.32 5.52
C VAL A 50 -0.74 2.79 5.19
N GLU A 51 0.31 3.56 4.97
CA GLU A 51 0.19 4.96 4.59
C GLU A 51 -0.55 5.14 3.26
N PHE A 52 -0.25 4.27 2.29
CA PHE A 52 -0.93 4.31 1.00
C PHE A 52 -2.42 4.04 1.17
N ILE A 53 -2.77 3.04 1.94
CA ILE A 53 -4.17 2.70 2.19
C ILE A 53 -4.88 3.86 2.88
N GLU A 54 -4.25 4.43 3.90
CA GLU A 54 -4.84 5.56 4.63
C GLU A 54 -5.05 6.76 3.71
N ALA A 55 -4.07 7.06 2.87
CA ALA A 55 -4.17 8.19 1.95
C ALA A 55 -5.26 8.02 0.90
N ASN A 56 -5.62 6.77 0.61
CA ASN A 56 -6.62 6.47 -0.40
C ASN A 56 -7.94 5.97 0.18
N THR A 57 -8.06 6.01 1.49
CA THR A 57 -9.31 5.60 2.14
C THR A 57 -10.34 6.72 2.02
N VAL A 58 -11.49 6.36 1.50
CA VAL A 58 -12.62 7.30 1.39
C VAL A 58 -13.60 6.97 2.49
N ALA A 59 -13.66 7.84 3.48
CA ALA A 59 -14.57 7.64 4.60
C ALA A 59 -16.00 7.96 4.17
N PRO A 60 -16.99 7.22 4.68
CA PRO A 60 -18.38 7.53 4.38
C PRO A 60 -18.75 8.86 5.03
N SER A 61 -19.53 9.65 4.30
CA SER A 61 -20.00 10.92 4.87
C SER A 61 -21.18 10.64 5.80
N ALA A 62 -21.39 11.53 6.77
CA ALA A 62 -22.52 11.42 7.67
C ALA A 62 -23.84 11.45 6.90
N ARG A 63 -23.90 12.25 5.85
CA ARG A 63 -25.06 12.34 4.99
C ARG A 63 -25.38 11.00 4.33
N ARG A 64 -24.37 10.34 3.81
CA ARG A 64 -24.53 9.05 3.16
C ARG A 64 -24.99 7.99 4.14
N LEU A 65 -24.43 8.01 5.34
CA LEU A 65 -24.83 7.06 6.38
C LEU A 65 -26.30 7.21 6.74
N ARG A 66 -26.78 8.44 6.82
CA ARG A 66 -28.20 8.68 7.11
C ARG A 66 -29.11 8.17 6.02
N SER A 67 -28.69 8.34 4.78
CA SER A 67 -29.55 7.91 3.66
C SER A 67 -29.60 6.40 3.53
N VAL A 68 -28.63 5.70 4.10
CA VAL A 68 -28.62 4.24 4.09
C VAL A 68 -29.44 3.67 5.22
N ALA A 69 -29.57 4.40 6.29
CA ALA A 69 -30.26 3.95 7.51
C ALA A 69 -31.79 3.81 7.35
#